data_0405d68f5cde4396d892472639c7e8a9
#
_entry.id   0405d68f5cde4396d892472639c7e8a9
#
_cell.length_a   1.000
_cell.length_b   1.000
_cell.length_c   1.000
_cell.angle_alpha   90.00
_cell.angle_beta   90.00
_cell.angle_gamma   90.00
#
_symmetry.space_group_name_H-M   'P 1'
#
loop_
_entity.id
_entity.type
_entity.pdbx_description
1 polymer ?
#
loop_
_entity_poly.entity_id
_entity_poly.type
_entity_poly.pdbx_seq_one_letter_code
_entity_poly.pdbx_strand_id
1 'polypeptide(L)'
;ASQAKMVSALGAQPVPSDITSYGGKFNNGQVDIIAAPAIAYEPLELYKGIGKSGGVIRFPLLHATATIMIRRDFLIEKMPDLDSRIQQLQSYGLRFLDAHLERLKQAEKTIPAAVWMELSADEKNRYSRMVRQARITMTKDGVYDTSTMNLLKRVRCKHDPANEECSLFDE
;
A
#
# COMPACT_ATOMS: atom_id res chain seq x y z
N ALA A 1 8.99 12.75 0.75
CA ALA A 1 10.39 12.41 1.12
C ALA A 1 10.55 10.93 1.50
N SER A 2 9.68 10.34 2.37
CA SER A 2 9.80 8.93 2.80
C SER A 2 9.57 7.92 1.68
N GLN A 3 8.56 8.12 0.84
CA GLN A 3 8.28 7.23 -0.30
C GLN A 3 9.44 7.19 -1.31
N ALA A 4 10.07 8.33 -1.59
CA ALA A 4 11.25 8.37 -2.47
C ALA A 4 12.42 7.56 -1.90
N LYS A 5 12.67 7.66 -0.59
CA LYS A 5 13.69 6.84 0.10
C LYS A 5 13.38 5.35 -0.02
N MET A 6 12.12 4.96 0.15
CA MET A 6 11.68 3.57 0.00
C MET A 6 11.95 3.06 -1.42
N VAL A 7 11.55 3.81 -2.44
CA VAL A 7 11.80 3.46 -3.86
C VAL A 7 13.31 3.32 -4.14
N SER A 8 14.13 4.26 -3.64
CA SER A 8 15.59 4.16 -3.77
C SER A 8 16.16 2.95 -3.03
N ALA A 9 15.66 2.63 -1.84
CA ALA A 9 16.10 1.45 -1.08
C ALA A 9 15.74 0.12 -1.78
N LEU A 10 14.73 0.14 -2.66
CA LEU A 10 14.39 -0.98 -3.54
C LEU A 10 15.23 -1.02 -4.83
N GLY A 11 16.21 -0.15 -4.99
CA GLY A 11 17.08 -0.09 -6.17
C GLY A 11 16.47 0.59 -7.38
N ALA A 12 15.31 1.25 -7.24
CA ALA A 12 14.65 1.98 -8.31
C ALA A 12 14.87 3.50 -8.19
N GLN A 13 14.69 4.22 -9.28
CA GLN A 13 14.77 5.67 -9.32
C GLN A 13 13.40 6.30 -9.05
N PRO A 14 13.22 7.05 -7.94
CA PRO A 14 11.95 7.67 -7.64
C PRO A 14 11.70 8.88 -8.54
N VAL A 15 10.52 8.96 -9.12
CA VAL A 15 10.05 10.12 -9.87
C VAL A 15 8.97 10.85 -9.06
N PRO A 16 9.18 12.12 -8.68
CA PRO A 16 8.18 12.87 -7.92
C PRO A 16 6.85 12.98 -8.67
N SER A 17 5.77 12.63 -7.99
CA SER A 17 4.43 12.70 -8.54
C SER A 17 3.42 12.94 -7.42
N ASP A 18 2.26 13.43 -7.78
CA ASP A 18 1.08 13.54 -6.94
C ASP A 18 -0.07 12.69 -7.50
N ILE A 19 -1.18 12.63 -6.76
CA ILE A 19 -2.33 11.81 -7.13
C ILE A 19 -2.98 12.22 -8.45
N THR A 20 -2.77 13.44 -8.92
CA THR A 20 -3.37 13.96 -10.16
C THR A 20 -2.47 13.73 -11.38
N SER A 21 -1.17 13.53 -11.18
CA SER A 21 -0.17 13.47 -12.24
C SER A 21 0.45 12.10 -12.47
N TYR A 22 0.44 11.19 -11.47
CA TYR A 22 1.17 9.93 -11.57
C TYR A 22 0.67 9.00 -12.68
N GLY A 23 -0.65 8.91 -12.88
CA GLY A 23 -1.24 8.12 -13.97
C GLY A 23 -0.84 8.64 -15.35
N GLY A 24 -0.88 9.97 -15.53
CA GLY A 24 -0.44 10.61 -16.77
C GLY A 24 1.04 10.38 -17.07
N LYS A 25 1.91 10.45 -16.08
CA LYS A 25 3.34 10.15 -16.25
C LYS A 25 3.57 8.70 -16.69
N PHE A 26 2.84 7.75 -16.12
CA PHE A 26 2.90 6.35 -16.53
C PHE A 26 2.39 6.16 -17.96
N ASN A 27 1.22 6.71 -18.28
CA ASN A 27 0.61 6.58 -19.60
C ASN A 27 1.47 7.21 -20.72
N ASN A 28 2.28 8.21 -20.38
CA ASN A 28 3.20 8.89 -21.32
C ASN A 28 4.62 8.30 -21.29
N GLY A 29 4.86 7.20 -20.59
CA GLY A 29 6.17 6.54 -20.52
C GLY A 29 7.26 7.34 -19.80
N GLN A 30 6.89 8.28 -18.93
CA GLN A 30 7.82 9.04 -18.09
C GLN A 30 8.27 8.24 -16.86
N VAL A 31 7.53 7.20 -16.50
CA VAL A 31 7.87 6.21 -15.47
C VAL A 31 7.49 4.82 -15.96
N ASP A 32 8.30 3.83 -15.63
CA ASP A 32 8.11 2.44 -16.07
C ASP A 32 7.20 1.65 -15.13
N ILE A 33 7.11 2.05 -13.85
CA ILE A 33 6.36 1.35 -12.80
C ILE A 33 5.60 2.36 -11.97
N ILE A 34 4.34 2.01 -11.64
CA ILE A 34 3.55 2.73 -10.64
C ILE A 34 2.93 1.74 -9.65
N ALA A 35 2.78 2.16 -8.41
CA ALA A 35 1.97 1.48 -7.42
C ALA A 35 0.59 2.14 -7.39
N ALA A 36 -0.45 1.41 -7.78
CA ALA A 36 -1.82 1.91 -7.82
C ALA A 36 -2.80 0.83 -7.33
N PRO A 37 -3.91 1.20 -6.69
CA PRO A 37 -4.97 0.25 -6.39
C PRO A 37 -5.71 -0.15 -7.68
N ALA A 38 -6.25 -1.36 -7.75
CA ALA A 38 -6.98 -1.85 -8.92
C ALA A 38 -8.11 -0.91 -9.37
N ILE A 39 -8.75 -0.22 -8.42
CA ILE A 39 -9.82 0.76 -8.70
C ILE A 39 -9.34 1.97 -9.55
N ALA A 40 -8.03 2.20 -9.62
CA ALA A 40 -7.46 3.28 -10.43
C ALA A 40 -7.23 2.87 -11.90
N TYR A 41 -7.32 1.59 -12.22
CA TYR A 41 -7.00 1.06 -13.55
C TYR A 41 -7.80 1.73 -14.67
N GLU A 42 -9.13 1.71 -14.57
CA GLU A 42 -10.02 2.33 -15.56
C GLU A 42 -10.05 3.86 -15.48
N PRO A 43 -10.28 4.50 -14.30
CA PRO A 43 -10.41 5.96 -14.25
C PRO A 43 -9.14 6.71 -14.66
N LEU A 44 -7.97 6.14 -14.46
CA LEU A 44 -6.69 6.73 -14.86
C LEU A 44 -6.17 6.15 -16.19
N GLU A 45 -6.95 5.31 -16.86
CA GLU A 45 -6.62 4.70 -18.15
C GLU A 45 -5.25 4.01 -18.16
N LEU A 46 -4.87 3.35 -17.05
CA LEU A 46 -3.53 2.79 -16.86
C LEU A 46 -3.17 1.71 -17.90
N TYR A 47 -4.16 1.16 -18.58
CA TYR A 47 -3.96 0.26 -19.72
C TYR A 47 -3.17 0.91 -20.87
N LYS A 48 -3.19 2.24 -20.98
CA LYS A 48 -2.40 2.96 -22.00
C LYS A 48 -0.89 2.88 -21.69
N GLY A 49 -0.51 3.05 -20.42
CA GLY A 49 0.89 2.97 -20.00
C GLY A 49 1.44 1.54 -19.99
N ILE A 50 0.61 0.54 -19.71
CA ILE A 50 0.99 -0.88 -19.76
C ILE A 50 1.46 -1.29 -21.16
N GLY A 51 0.85 -0.75 -22.21
CA GLY A 51 1.21 -1.07 -23.58
C GLY A 51 1.00 -2.56 -23.92
N LYS A 52 1.80 -3.06 -24.88
CA LYS A 52 1.68 -4.44 -25.37
C LYS A 52 2.50 -5.47 -24.58
N SER A 53 3.54 -5.05 -23.88
CA SER A 53 4.50 -5.93 -23.20
C SER A 53 4.48 -5.79 -21.68
N GLY A 54 3.78 -4.80 -21.14
CA GLY A 54 3.63 -4.60 -19.71
C GLY A 54 2.49 -5.43 -19.13
N GLY A 55 2.31 -5.33 -17.79
CA GLY A 55 1.26 -6.06 -17.10
C GLY A 55 0.97 -5.51 -15.71
N VAL A 56 -0.01 -6.12 -15.07
CA VAL A 56 -0.41 -5.84 -13.69
C VAL A 56 0.00 -7.02 -12.82
N ILE A 57 0.86 -6.79 -11.85
CA ILE A 57 1.32 -7.84 -10.94
C ILE A 57 0.19 -8.23 -10.01
N ARG A 58 -0.21 -9.50 -10.03
CA ARG A 58 -1.21 -10.08 -9.12
C ARG A 58 -0.55 -10.49 -7.80
N PHE A 59 -0.08 -9.50 -7.07
CA PHE A 59 0.53 -9.69 -5.76
C PHE A 59 0.41 -8.39 -4.96
N PRO A 60 -0.04 -8.41 -3.70
CA PRO A 60 -0.14 -7.21 -2.88
C PRO A 60 1.26 -6.67 -2.56
N LEU A 61 1.63 -5.56 -3.19
CA LEU A 61 2.96 -4.96 -3.05
C LEU A 61 3.11 -4.16 -1.77
N LEU A 62 2.03 -3.56 -1.28
CA LEU A 62 2.03 -2.75 -0.06
C LEU A 62 0.64 -2.74 0.60
N HIS A 63 0.64 -2.46 1.89
CA HIS A 63 -0.57 -2.14 2.64
C HIS A 63 -0.60 -0.64 2.93
N ALA A 64 -1.73 -0.01 2.65
CA ALA A 64 -1.96 1.39 3.00
C ALA A 64 -2.98 1.48 4.14
N THR A 65 -2.71 2.38 5.08
CA THR A 65 -3.65 2.72 6.15
C THR A 65 -4.18 4.12 5.89
N ALA A 66 -5.50 4.28 5.88
CA ALA A 66 -6.13 5.58 5.84
C ALA A 66 -6.55 5.99 7.24
N THR A 67 -6.21 7.22 7.65
CA THR A 67 -6.56 7.77 8.96
C THR A 67 -7.30 9.08 8.75
N ILE A 68 -8.41 9.26 9.44
CA ILE A 68 -9.10 10.55 9.50
C ILE A 68 -8.55 11.31 10.71
N MET A 69 -7.99 12.49 10.49
CA MET A 69 -7.49 13.38 11.54
C MET A 69 -8.40 14.59 11.65
N ILE A 70 -8.83 14.90 12.86
CA ILE A 70 -9.67 16.06 13.16
C ILE A 70 -8.98 16.85 14.26
N ARG A 71 -9.02 18.19 14.16
CA ARG A 71 -8.50 19.05 15.23
C ARG A 71 -9.33 18.86 16.50
N ARG A 72 -8.65 18.64 17.62
CA ARG A 72 -9.29 18.34 18.89
C ARG A 72 -10.18 19.47 19.39
N ASP A 73 -9.72 20.71 19.30
CA ASP A 73 -10.48 21.91 19.68
C ASP A 73 -11.80 22.02 18.91
N PHE A 74 -11.75 21.84 17.58
CA PHE A 74 -12.94 21.79 16.74
C PHE A 74 -13.90 20.67 17.16
N LEU A 75 -13.35 19.50 17.48
CA LEU A 75 -14.15 18.35 17.86
C LEU A 75 -14.89 18.59 19.19
N ILE A 76 -14.20 19.13 20.20
CA ILE A 76 -14.79 19.46 21.50
C ILE A 76 -15.88 20.53 21.33
N GLU A 77 -15.65 21.56 20.53
CA GLU A 77 -16.60 22.64 20.31
C GLU A 77 -17.86 22.17 19.56
N LYS A 78 -17.70 21.39 18.50
CA LYS A 78 -18.81 21.03 17.59
C LYS A 78 -19.49 19.69 17.91
N MET A 79 -18.79 18.81 18.65
CA MET A 79 -19.28 17.47 18.97
C MET A 79 -19.00 17.13 20.45
N PRO A 80 -19.64 17.84 21.40
CA PRO A 80 -19.40 17.62 22.83
C PRO A 80 -19.81 16.23 23.32
N ASP A 81 -20.64 15.53 22.55
CA ASP A 81 -21.12 14.17 22.81
C ASP A 81 -20.37 13.09 22.00
N LEU A 82 -19.13 13.39 21.54
CA LEU A 82 -18.33 12.51 20.71
C LEU A 82 -18.18 11.10 21.31
N ASP A 83 -17.89 11.01 22.61
CA ASP A 83 -17.66 9.72 23.26
C ASP A 83 -18.88 8.80 23.16
N SER A 84 -20.09 9.34 23.23
CA SER A 84 -21.32 8.55 23.01
C SER A 84 -21.54 8.17 21.56
N ARG A 85 -20.96 8.92 20.61
CA ARG A 85 -21.09 8.68 19.17
C ARG A 85 -19.97 7.83 18.57
N ILE A 86 -18.88 7.59 19.30
CA ILE A 86 -17.74 6.82 18.80
C ILE A 86 -18.16 5.44 18.28
N GLN A 87 -19.00 4.72 19.02
CA GLN A 87 -19.48 3.40 18.58
C GLN A 87 -20.32 3.46 17.30
N GLN A 88 -21.13 4.50 17.14
CA GLN A 88 -21.91 4.71 15.91
C GLN A 88 -20.98 5.03 14.73
N LEU A 89 -19.97 5.87 14.94
CA LEU A 89 -18.96 6.20 13.92
C LEU A 89 -18.13 4.97 13.52
N GLN A 90 -17.74 4.14 14.47
CA GLN A 90 -17.04 2.89 14.20
C GLN A 90 -17.90 1.93 13.38
N SER A 91 -19.16 1.73 13.77
CA SER A 91 -20.09 0.86 13.04
C SER A 91 -20.36 1.37 11.62
N TYR A 92 -20.46 2.68 11.44
CA TYR A 92 -20.58 3.29 10.12
C TYR A 92 -19.32 3.10 9.29
N GLY A 93 -18.15 3.32 9.89
CA GLY A 93 -16.85 3.12 9.25
C GLY A 93 -16.63 1.68 8.78
N LEU A 94 -17.01 0.69 9.57
CA LEU A 94 -16.91 -0.73 9.20
C LEU A 94 -17.81 -1.05 7.99
N ARG A 95 -19.07 -0.60 8.00
CA ARG A 95 -19.97 -0.79 6.84
C ARG A 95 -19.45 -0.11 5.58
N PHE A 96 -18.85 1.07 5.71
CA PHE A 96 -18.22 1.77 4.60
C PHE A 96 -17.02 0.99 4.06
N LEU A 97 -16.21 0.40 4.96
CA LEU A 97 -15.06 -0.44 4.60
C LEU A 97 -15.50 -1.67 3.81
N ASP A 98 -16.53 -2.39 4.25
CA ASP A 98 -17.05 -3.56 3.56
C ASP A 98 -17.54 -3.21 2.14
N ALA A 99 -18.29 -2.12 2.00
CA ALA A 99 -18.72 -1.62 0.71
C ALA A 99 -17.54 -1.23 -0.21
N HIS A 100 -16.49 -0.66 0.37
CA HIS A 100 -15.28 -0.31 -0.37
C HIS A 100 -14.49 -1.55 -0.81
N LEU A 101 -14.34 -2.55 0.04
CA LEU A 101 -13.71 -3.82 -0.30
C LEU A 101 -14.43 -4.53 -1.46
N GLU A 102 -15.76 -4.49 -1.47
CA GLU A 102 -16.51 -5.07 -2.58
C GLU A 102 -16.29 -4.30 -3.88
N ARG A 103 -16.21 -2.96 -3.84
CA ARG A 103 -15.83 -2.15 -5.01
C ARG A 103 -14.43 -2.48 -5.54
N LEU A 104 -13.46 -2.72 -4.65
CA LEU A 104 -12.11 -3.15 -5.05
C LEU A 104 -12.14 -4.50 -5.77
N LYS A 105 -12.89 -5.48 -5.24
CA LYS A 105 -13.07 -6.78 -5.88
C LYS A 105 -13.72 -6.67 -7.27
N GLN A 106 -14.69 -5.78 -7.42
CA GLN A 106 -15.30 -5.54 -8.73
C GLN A 106 -14.33 -4.86 -9.69
N ALA A 107 -13.55 -3.88 -9.22
CA ALA A 107 -12.55 -3.22 -10.04
C ALA A 107 -11.46 -4.20 -10.54
N GLU A 108 -11.05 -5.16 -9.73
CA GLU A 108 -10.12 -6.21 -10.19
C GLU A 108 -10.68 -7.05 -11.33
N LYS A 109 -11.99 -7.28 -11.38
CA LYS A 109 -12.64 -8.03 -12.47
C LYS A 109 -12.69 -7.27 -13.79
N THR A 110 -12.56 -5.94 -13.77
CA THR A 110 -12.52 -5.14 -15.01
C THR A 110 -11.15 -5.21 -15.69
N ILE A 111 -10.11 -5.60 -14.96
CA ILE A 111 -8.76 -5.76 -15.52
C ILE A 111 -8.73 -7.03 -16.37
N PRO A 112 -8.41 -6.94 -17.67
CA PRO A 112 -8.39 -8.10 -18.55
C PRO A 112 -7.46 -9.20 -18.06
N ALA A 113 -7.89 -10.46 -18.16
CA ALA A 113 -7.11 -11.60 -17.68
C ALA A 113 -5.71 -11.67 -18.32
N ALA A 114 -5.57 -11.24 -19.57
CA ALA A 114 -4.33 -11.29 -20.32
C ALA A 114 -3.25 -10.32 -19.82
N VAL A 115 -3.60 -9.28 -19.06
CA VAL A 115 -2.60 -8.32 -18.53
C VAL A 115 -2.14 -8.68 -17.12
N TRP A 116 -2.75 -9.66 -16.46
CA TRP A 116 -2.31 -10.11 -15.14
C TRP A 116 -1.01 -10.91 -15.25
N MET A 117 -0.05 -10.54 -14.40
CA MET A 117 1.24 -11.23 -14.26
C MET A 117 1.27 -11.94 -12.91
N GLU A 118 1.38 -13.26 -12.96
CA GLU A 118 1.54 -14.08 -11.75
C GLU A 118 3.03 -14.20 -11.41
N LEU A 119 3.38 -13.93 -10.16
CA LEU A 119 4.73 -14.15 -9.66
C LEU A 119 4.89 -15.60 -9.23
N SER A 120 6.01 -16.21 -9.60
CA SER A 120 6.45 -17.50 -9.07
C SER A 120 6.73 -17.42 -7.57
N ALA A 121 6.80 -18.55 -6.90
CA ALA A 121 7.13 -18.60 -5.46
C ALA A 121 8.50 -17.94 -5.18
N ASP A 122 9.50 -18.17 -6.04
CA ASP A 122 10.83 -17.58 -5.88
C ASP A 122 10.81 -16.05 -6.05
N GLU A 123 10.05 -15.51 -7.01
CA GLU A 123 9.90 -14.07 -7.18
C GLU A 123 9.19 -13.42 -5.98
N LYS A 124 8.15 -14.05 -5.43
CA LYS A 124 7.48 -13.59 -4.20
C LYS A 124 8.45 -13.57 -3.02
N ASN A 125 9.27 -14.61 -2.86
CA ASN A 125 10.28 -14.67 -1.81
C ASN A 125 11.38 -13.61 -1.99
N ARG A 126 11.87 -13.40 -3.21
CA ARG A 126 12.83 -12.32 -3.52
C ARG A 126 12.24 -10.95 -3.22
N TYR A 127 10.99 -10.72 -3.61
CA TYR A 127 10.29 -9.48 -3.30
C TYR A 127 10.16 -9.27 -1.79
N SER A 128 9.75 -10.28 -1.04
CA SER A 128 9.61 -10.21 0.43
C SER A 128 10.93 -9.87 1.12
N ARG A 129 12.05 -10.50 0.69
CA ARG A 129 13.39 -10.18 1.20
C ARG A 129 13.82 -8.76 0.87
N MET A 130 13.56 -8.30 -0.35
CA MET A 130 13.87 -6.94 -0.79
C MET A 130 13.11 -5.89 0.03
N VAL A 131 11.80 -6.07 0.21
CA VAL A 131 10.96 -5.17 1.02
C VAL A 131 11.36 -5.19 2.49
N ARG A 132 11.73 -6.36 3.03
CA ARG A 132 12.26 -6.46 4.38
C ARG A 132 13.55 -5.65 4.53
N GLN A 133 14.49 -5.80 3.61
CA GLN A 133 15.75 -5.02 3.63
C GLN A 133 15.48 -3.51 3.56
N ALA A 134 14.53 -3.09 2.75
CA ALA A 134 14.12 -1.69 2.68
C ALA A 134 13.52 -1.19 4.02
N ARG A 135 12.67 -2.00 4.70
CA ARG A 135 12.15 -1.65 6.05
C ARG A 135 13.28 -1.48 7.06
N ILE A 136 14.25 -2.40 7.08
CA ILE A 136 15.42 -2.31 7.97
C ILE A 136 16.21 -1.02 7.71
N THR A 137 16.48 -0.71 6.45
CA THR A 137 17.17 0.53 6.06
C THR A 137 16.40 1.76 6.50
N MET A 138 15.08 1.80 6.25
CA MET A 138 14.23 2.91 6.63
C MET A 138 14.13 3.09 8.15
N THR A 139 14.19 2.00 8.91
CA THR A 139 14.23 2.05 10.39
C THR A 139 15.58 2.59 10.88
N LYS A 140 16.69 2.13 10.31
CA LYS A 140 18.04 2.65 10.62
C LYS A 140 18.18 4.15 10.31
N ASP A 141 17.54 4.59 9.24
CA ASP A 141 17.51 6.02 8.84
C ASP A 141 16.54 6.87 9.69
N GLY A 142 15.86 6.29 10.67
CA GLY A 142 14.90 6.99 11.53
C GLY A 142 13.60 7.41 10.83
N VAL A 143 13.30 6.83 9.67
CA VAL A 143 12.04 7.08 8.94
C VAL A 143 10.89 6.27 9.56
N TYR A 144 11.18 5.05 9.97
CA TYR A 144 10.26 4.19 10.71
C TYR A 144 10.68 4.08 12.17
N ASP A 145 9.69 4.07 13.06
CA ASP A 145 9.91 3.86 14.49
C ASP A 145 10.23 2.39 14.79
N THR A 146 11.36 2.15 15.44
CA THR A 146 11.87 0.79 15.74
C THR A 146 10.87 -0.02 16.58
N SER A 147 10.22 0.59 17.57
CA SER A 147 9.29 -0.11 18.46
C SER A 147 8.03 -0.57 17.69
N THR A 148 7.55 0.29 16.80
CA THR A 148 6.43 -0.02 15.91
C THR A 148 6.79 -1.13 14.92
N MET A 149 7.99 -1.09 14.32
CA MET A 149 8.42 -2.14 13.38
C MET A 149 8.55 -3.50 14.07
N ASN A 150 9.11 -3.54 15.27
CA ASN A 150 9.16 -4.74 16.10
C ASN A 150 7.77 -5.29 16.47
N LEU A 151 6.82 -4.40 16.77
CA LEU A 151 5.44 -4.80 17.03
C LEU A 151 4.81 -5.42 15.77
N LEU A 152 4.94 -4.77 14.62
CA LEU A 152 4.41 -5.26 13.35
C LEU A 152 5.02 -6.61 12.95
N LYS A 153 6.33 -6.81 13.18
CA LYS A 153 6.98 -8.12 12.98
C LYS A 153 6.36 -9.19 13.85
N ARG A 154 6.18 -8.94 15.16
CA ARG A 154 5.51 -9.91 16.06
C ARG A 154 4.10 -10.26 15.57
N VAL A 155 3.35 -9.29 15.08
CA VAL A 155 2.00 -9.52 14.52
C VAL A 155 2.08 -10.40 13.28
N ARG A 156 2.97 -10.08 12.32
CA ARG A 156 3.15 -10.90 11.11
C ARG A 156 3.52 -12.35 11.47
N CYS A 157 4.49 -12.54 12.35
CA CYS A 157 4.94 -13.87 12.78
C CYS A 157 3.91 -14.65 13.61
N LYS A 158 2.98 -13.96 14.26
CA LYS A 158 1.84 -14.61 14.91
C LYS A 158 0.86 -15.19 13.87
N HIS A 159 0.69 -14.50 12.74
CA HIS A 159 -0.23 -14.94 11.67
C HIS A 159 0.42 -15.93 10.70
N ASP A 160 1.72 -15.79 10.44
CA ASP A 160 2.51 -16.68 9.57
C ASP A 160 3.83 -17.07 10.25
N PRO A 161 3.82 -18.04 11.17
CA PRO A 161 5.01 -18.47 11.90
C PRO A 161 6.09 -19.12 11.02
N ALA A 162 5.71 -19.60 9.83
CA ALA A 162 6.63 -20.26 8.89
C ALA A 162 7.43 -19.26 8.04
N ASN A 163 7.11 -17.95 8.11
CA ASN A 163 7.82 -16.93 7.37
C ASN A 163 9.28 -16.83 7.80
N GLU A 164 10.22 -16.79 6.82
CA GLU A 164 11.67 -16.70 7.08
C GLU A 164 12.02 -15.55 8.05
N GLU A 165 11.34 -14.40 7.94
CA GLU A 165 11.66 -13.24 8.77
C GLU A 165 11.49 -13.50 10.28
N CYS A 166 10.73 -14.51 10.66
CA CYS A 166 10.43 -14.81 12.07
C CYS A 166 11.62 -15.39 12.82
N SER A 167 12.55 -16.00 12.10
CA SER A 167 13.81 -16.53 12.64
C SER A 167 14.96 -15.51 12.64
N LEU A 168 14.78 -14.31 12.04
CA LEU A 168 15.82 -13.31 11.90
C LEU A 168 15.70 -12.23 12.98
N PHE A 169 16.82 -11.68 13.45
CA PHE A 169 16.89 -10.78 14.60
C PHE A 169 17.30 -9.34 14.27
N ASP A 170 17.39 -9.00 13.01
CA ASP A 170 17.92 -7.72 12.50
C ASP A 170 16.84 -6.68 12.14
N GLU A 171 15.60 -6.95 12.52
CA GLU A 171 14.44 -6.03 12.38
C GLU A 171 13.75 -5.82 13.72
#